data_c1adb14b08be9c57186f881bfde5dbcc
#
_entry.id   c1adb14b08be9c57186f881bfde5dbcc
#
_cell.length_a   1.000
_cell.length_b   1.000
_cell.length_c   1.000
_cell.angle_alpha   90.00
_cell.angle_beta   90.00
_cell.angle_gamma   90.00
#
_symmetry.space_group_name_H-M   'P 1'
#
loop_
_entity.id
_entity.type
_entity.pdbx_description
1 polymer ?
#
loop_
_entity_poly.entity_id
_entity_poly.type
_entity_poly.pdbx_seq_one_letter_code
_entity_poly.pdbx_strand_id
1 'polypeptide(L)'
;MLDLNRRSFLQGVGGIVVVGGLSACGSGAGSSSSSEGSAGGDSTEAAAVDKVDVTSLSDGEREQARAEIRRAIGLLFDRTYICNDIAQADQIPANTFVCQGVQEPDGSDFAYNSGAGEGKGYYDPTQEALTANFEEAVAVLKKYYDFDESAGQFTNFPSMTYLYNTNEAHKAIGEYLQSALSAVGIQMTMENQEWATFLNTRKAGDFSIARNGWIMDYTDPICMLDMWTSGSGNNDAQFGKGNHEGIAAYNLDLTDLGYDVTVEGGTWADTYDVLIETINTESDQEKRFQLMHRAEDMIMNTGALTPLYYYTNPYMLNKDVEGFYVTPLGFAHFEKCTVGGKGDSINVTYGSEPDTIDPALNSAVDGATTLVHTFEGLARWELQSDGSYKIVPGCAEEMVQGKENKDGTVTYTYTLRDGLTWSDGKPLVAGDFEFAWRRAASDELGADYGEMYSVIKGFEDGDLAVKAIDDKTLEVTTTNLIAYWDELMAFPVFYPVREDVVSDEGWATDPKTYICNGPYSITNWKHNSVITLTKRDDYWDAANITMKEINWYLSDDSNTNLANWEAGDWHFIDEIPTNEMARVKQEYADQYVVAPYAGTYYVCWNVNEDILPA
;
A
#
# COMPACT_ATOMS: atom_id res chain seq x y z
N MET A 1 -30.05 -23.24 18.21
CA MET A 1 -29.80 -23.24 16.77
C MET A 1 -28.66 -22.27 16.36
N LEU A 2 -28.58 -21.08 16.92
CA LEU A 2 -27.42 -20.17 16.71
C LEU A 2 -26.06 -20.81 17.08
N ASP A 3 -26.02 -21.67 18.08
CA ASP A 3 -24.80 -22.34 18.55
C ASP A 3 -24.23 -23.40 17.58
N LEU A 4 -25.05 -23.96 16.71
CA LEU A 4 -24.61 -24.95 15.71
C LEU A 4 -23.99 -24.28 14.47
N ASN A 5 -24.52 -23.14 14.06
CA ASN A 5 -23.95 -22.38 12.94
C ASN A 5 -22.65 -21.65 13.34
N ARG A 6 -22.56 -21.20 14.61
CA ARG A 6 -21.36 -20.64 15.21
C ARG A 6 -20.20 -21.65 15.21
N ARG A 7 -20.48 -22.91 15.61
CA ARG A 7 -19.49 -23.98 15.56
C ARG A 7 -19.10 -24.36 14.14
N SER A 8 -20.04 -24.31 13.19
CA SER A 8 -19.76 -24.61 11.78
C SER A 8 -18.98 -23.51 11.11
N PHE A 9 -19.23 -22.22 11.45
CA PHE A 9 -18.43 -21.09 10.97
C PHE A 9 -16.99 -21.17 11.48
N LEU A 10 -16.81 -21.34 12.79
CA LEU A 10 -15.48 -21.46 13.41
C LEU A 10 -14.74 -22.76 13.04
N GLN A 11 -15.47 -23.84 12.66
CA GLN A 11 -14.88 -25.10 12.21
C GLN A 11 -14.71 -25.16 10.68
N GLY A 12 -15.51 -24.44 9.91
CA GLY A 12 -15.41 -24.37 8.44
C GLY A 12 -14.28 -23.47 7.97
N VAL A 13 -13.95 -22.46 8.75
CA VAL A 13 -12.86 -21.50 8.45
C VAL A 13 -11.51 -21.99 8.99
N GLY A 14 -11.50 -22.87 10.01
CA GLY A 14 -10.28 -23.45 10.58
C GLY A 14 -10.02 -24.93 10.31
N GLY A 15 -10.75 -25.56 9.41
CA GLY A 15 -10.85 -27.02 9.29
C GLY A 15 -10.23 -27.69 8.07
N ILE A 16 -8.91 -27.53 7.85
CA ILE A 16 -8.11 -28.61 7.23
C ILE A 16 -7.11 -29.09 8.28
N VAL A 17 -7.57 -29.95 9.19
CA VAL A 17 -6.70 -30.65 10.12
C VAL A 17 -6.36 -32.00 9.53
N VAL A 18 -5.10 -32.18 9.24
CA VAL A 18 -4.45 -33.46 8.94
C VAL A 18 -4.64 -34.40 10.15
N VAL A 19 -5.31 -35.53 9.92
CA VAL A 19 -5.44 -36.63 10.89
C VAL A 19 -4.11 -37.35 11.04
N GLY A 20 -3.45 -37.13 12.15
CA GLY A 20 -2.34 -37.95 12.62
C GLY A 20 -2.63 -38.43 14.04
N GLY A 21 -3.03 -39.69 14.15
CA GLY A 21 -3.40 -40.28 15.42
C GLY A 21 -2.27 -40.55 16.36
N LEU A 22 -2.58 -40.60 17.65
CA LEU A 22 -1.98 -41.56 18.60
C LEU A 22 -2.84 -41.67 19.85
N SER A 23 -3.20 -42.94 20.14
CA SER A 23 -3.90 -43.40 21.32
C SER A 23 -3.04 -43.33 22.58
N ALA A 24 -3.65 -43.03 23.71
CA ALA A 24 -3.30 -43.72 24.97
C ALA A 24 -4.37 -43.53 26.08
N CYS A 25 -4.67 -44.64 26.70
CA CYS A 25 -5.61 -44.90 27.76
C CYS A 25 -5.40 -44.22 29.09
N GLY A 26 -6.50 -44.06 29.87
CA GLY A 26 -6.39 -43.81 31.30
C GLY A 26 -7.75 -43.67 31.97
N SER A 27 -8.21 -44.77 32.59
CA SER A 27 -9.43 -44.95 33.33
C SER A 27 -9.49 -44.21 34.69
N GLY A 28 -10.72 -43.82 35.11
CA GLY A 28 -10.95 -43.41 36.50
C GLY A 28 -12.42 -43.04 36.73
N ALA A 29 -13.16 -43.95 37.37
CA ALA A 29 -14.56 -43.84 37.76
C ALA A 29 -14.74 -43.04 39.06
N GLY A 30 -15.92 -42.41 39.22
CA GLY A 30 -16.32 -41.85 40.53
C GLY A 30 -17.66 -41.11 40.48
N SER A 31 -18.64 -41.80 40.89
CA SER A 31 -20.05 -41.66 41.19
C SER A 31 -20.64 -40.33 41.67
N SER A 32 -21.82 -40.03 41.14
CA SER A 32 -23.12 -39.63 41.71
C SER A 32 -23.23 -38.56 42.80
N SER A 33 -24.07 -37.54 42.54
CA SER A 33 -25.31 -37.33 43.34
C SER A 33 -26.21 -36.28 42.66
N SER A 34 -27.49 -36.62 42.63
CA SER A 34 -28.62 -35.85 42.15
C SER A 34 -29.01 -34.70 43.08
N SER A 35 -29.39 -33.55 42.50
CA SER A 35 -30.40 -32.68 43.11
C SER A 35 -31.17 -31.97 41.99
N GLU A 36 -32.46 -32.23 41.93
CA GLU A 36 -33.45 -31.53 41.13
C GLU A 36 -33.58 -30.09 41.62
N GLY A 37 -33.46 -29.14 40.72
CA GLY A 37 -33.79 -27.73 40.93
C GLY A 37 -34.47 -27.22 39.67
N SER A 38 -35.79 -27.10 39.74
CA SER A 38 -36.63 -26.43 38.75
C SER A 38 -36.15 -24.96 38.60
N ALA A 39 -35.67 -24.61 37.39
CA ALA A 39 -35.48 -23.22 37.01
C ALA A 39 -36.31 -22.96 35.75
N GLY A 40 -37.21 -22.00 35.86
CA GLY A 40 -38.02 -21.52 34.77
C GLY A 40 -37.14 -21.00 33.63
N GLY A 41 -37.46 -21.44 32.43
CA GLY A 41 -36.85 -20.91 31.23
C GLY A 41 -37.30 -19.47 31.01
N ASP A 42 -36.40 -18.56 31.20
CA ASP A 42 -36.52 -17.25 30.62
C ASP A 42 -35.93 -17.33 29.21
N SER A 43 -36.83 -17.56 28.24
CA SER A 43 -36.47 -17.41 26.83
C SER A 43 -36.41 -15.92 26.57
N THR A 44 -35.21 -15.33 26.68
CA THR A 44 -34.96 -14.05 26.06
C THR A 44 -35.11 -14.22 24.55
N GLU A 45 -36.30 -13.93 24.02
CA GLU A 45 -36.49 -13.65 22.61
C GLU A 45 -35.42 -12.59 22.23
N ALA A 46 -34.51 -12.95 21.31
CA ALA A 46 -33.61 -11.97 20.70
C ALA A 46 -34.51 -10.85 20.13
N ALA A 47 -34.30 -9.62 20.59
CA ALA A 47 -35.03 -8.46 20.10
C ALA A 47 -34.97 -8.46 18.58
N ALA A 48 -36.13 -8.39 17.94
CA ALA A 48 -36.21 -8.28 16.49
C ALA A 48 -35.45 -7.02 16.06
N VAL A 49 -34.48 -7.19 15.17
CA VAL A 49 -33.75 -6.04 14.59
C VAL A 49 -34.73 -5.30 13.70
N ASP A 50 -34.98 -4.01 14.00
CA ASP A 50 -35.83 -3.17 13.16
C ASP A 50 -35.18 -3.02 11.78
N LYS A 51 -35.89 -3.47 10.75
CA LYS A 51 -35.47 -3.34 9.34
C LYS A 51 -35.53 -1.90 8.88
N VAL A 52 -34.50 -1.47 8.17
CA VAL A 52 -34.45 -0.18 7.49
C VAL A 52 -35.13 -0.30 6.12
N ASP A 53 -36.09 0.56 5.85
CA ASP A 53 -36.64 0.72 4.51
C ASP A 53 -35.69 1.59 3.67
N VAL A 54 -34.78 0.93 2.94
CA VAL A 54 -33.75 1.61 2.14
C VAL A 54 -34.34 2.50 1.02
N THR A 55 -35.60 2.26 0.62
CA THR A 55 -36.24 3.05 -0.42
C THR A 55 -36.70 4.43 0.08
N SER A 56 -36.85 4.58 1.40
CA SER A 56 -37.23 5.83 2.07
C SER A 56 -36.05 6.71 2.50
N LEU A 57 -34.81 6.19 2.39
CA LEU A 57 -33.60 6.89 2.81
C LEU A 57 -33.25 8.02 1.85
N SER A 58 -32.83 9.16 2.40
CA SER A 58 -32.13 10.21 1.65
C SER A 58 -30.79 9.73 1.12
N ASP A 59 -30.21 10.44 0.17
CA ASP A 59 -28.92 10.07 -0.43
C ASP A 59 -27.82 9.95 0.63
N GLY A 60 -27.75 10.88 1.58
CA GLY A 60 -26.78 10.82 2.68
C GLY A 60 -26.98 9.61 3.61
N GLU A 61 -28.25 9.28 3.95
CA GLU A 61 -28.56 8.09 4.76
C GLU A 61 -28.27 6.79 4.01
N ARG A 62 -28.45 6.75 2.69
CA ARG A 62 -28.06 5.60 1.84
C ARG A 62 -26.56 5.39 1.87
N GLU A 63 -25.76 6.47 1.78
CA GLU A 63 -24.30 6.34 1.85
C GLU A 63 -23.83 5.90 3.24
N GLN A 64 -24.45 6.42 4.30
CA GLN A 64 -24.17 5.93 5.65
C GLN A 64 -24.50 4.42 5.80
N ALA A 65 -25.62 3.98 5.22
CA ALA A 65 -25.98 2.57 5.20
C ALA A 65 -24.95 1.71 4.44
N ARG A 66 -24.45 2.20 3.28
CA ARG A 66 -23.37 1.52 2.54
C ARG A 66 -22.10 1.44 3.37
N ALA A 67 -21.73 2.51 4.05
CA ALA A 67 -20.56 2.54 4.94
C ALA A 67 -20.69 1.51 6.09
N GLU A 68 -21.84 1.45 6.76
CA GLU A 68 -22.12 0.45 7.80
C GLU A 68 -22.03 -0.99 7.25
N ILE A 69 -22.54 -1.25 6.05
CA ILE A 69 -22.52 -2.56 5.40
C ILE A 69 -21.08 -2.97 5.06
N ARG A 70 -20.28 -2.07 4.44
CA ARG A 70 -18.88 -2.33 4.11
C ARG A 70 -18.06 -2.66 5.36
N ARG A 71 -18.24 -1.88 6.43
CA ARG A 71 -17.58 -2.12 7.72
C ARG A 71 -17.99 -3.47 8.33
N ALA A 72 -19.29 -3.80 8.30
CA ALA A 72 -19.79 -5.07 8.80
C ALA A 72 -19.18 -6.26 8.05
N ILE A 73 -19.03 -6.18 6.73
CA ILE A 73 -18.36 -7.20 5.93
C ILE A 73 -16.90 -7.35 6.35
N GLY A 74 -16.19 -6.25 6.59
CA GLY A 74 -14.82 -6.26 7.07
C GLY A 74 -14.61 -6.96 8.43
N LEU A 75 -15.64 -6.99 9.28
CA LEU A 75 -15.64 -7.69 10.58
C LEU A 75 -15.78 -9.22 10.44
N LEU A 76 -16.20 -9.74 9.28
CA LEU A 76 -16.31 -11.17 9.02
C LEU A 76 -14.97 -11.87 8.78
N PHE A 77 -13.88 -11.13 8.61
CA PHE A 77 -12.58 -11.67 8.22
C PHE A 77 -11.66 -11.90 9.41
N ASP A 78 -11.16 -13.14 9.57
CA ASP A 78 -10.15 -13.50 10.54
C ASP A 78 -8.75 -13.14 10.01
N ARG A 79 -8.24 -12.00 10.46
CA ARG A 79 -6.93 -11.47 10.06
C ARG A 79 -5.78 -12.28 10.60
N THR A 80 -5.96 -12.85 11.79
CA THR A 80 -4.96 -13.74 12.41
C THR A 80 -4.77 -15.01 11.58
N TYR A 81 -5.86 -15.59 11.07
CA TYR A 81 -5.78 -16.74 10.15
C TYR A 81 -5.09 -16.36 8.83
N ILE A 82 -5.41 -15.18 8.27
CA ILE A 82 -4.74 -14.70 7.05
C ILE A 82 -3.23 -14.60 7.27
N CYS A 83 -2.79 -13.99 8.37
CA CYS A 83 -1.37 -13.82 8.66
C CYS A 83 -0.65 -15.14 8.93
N ASN A 84 -1.22 -16.00 9.78
CA ASN A 84 -0.53 -17.17 10.32
C ASN A 84 -0.63 -18.41 9.42
N ASP A 85 -1.76 -18.58 8.73
CA ASP A 85 -2.07 -19.82 8.00
C ASP A 85 -1.99 -19.63 6.48
N ILE A 86 -2.20 -18.40 5.95
CA ILE A 86 -2.14 -18.12 4.52
C ILE A 86 -0.82 -17.43 4.16
N ALA A 87 -0.57 -16.22 4.67
CA ALA A 87 0.59 -15.41 4.28
C ALA A 87 1.90 -15.93 4.90
N GLN A 88 1.90 -16.32 6.17
CA GLN A 88 2.95 -17.04 6.89
C GLN A 88 4.33 -16.36 6.93
N ALA A 89 4.43 -15.06 6.66
CA ALA A 89 5.70 -14.31 6.63
C ALA A 89 5.78 -13.25 7.75
N ASP A 90 5.26 -13.59 8.92
CA ASP A 90 5.30 -12.78 10.15
C ASP A 90 4.55 -11.43 10.03
N GLN A 91 3.58 -11.34 9.11
CA GLN A 91 2.67 -10.20 8.99
C GLN A 91 1.88 -9.98 10.28
N ILE A 92 1.53 -8.72 10.54
CA ILE A 92 0.80 -8.30 11.73
C ILE A 92 -0.66 -8.01 11.34
N PRO A 93 -1.67 -8.63 12.00
CA PRO A 93 -3.08 -8.30 11.74
C PRO A 93 -3.34 -6.79 11.89
N ALA A 94 -3.85 -6.15 10.83
CA ALA A 94 -4.05 -4.71 10.81
C ALA A 94 -5.42 -4.30 11.35
N ASN A 95 -5.47 -3.21 12.09
CA ASN A 95 -6.70 -2.60 12.63
C ASN A 95 -6.80 -1.09 12.34
N THR A 96 -5.80 -0.53 11.65
CA THR A 96 -5.75 0.83 11.12
C THR A 96 -5.33 0.77 9.64
N PHE A 97 -5.53 1.84 8.90
CA PHE A 97 -5.05 1.93 7.52
C PHE A 97 -3.60 2.40 7.47
N VAL A 98 -3.24 3.47 8.18
CA VAL A 98 -1.84 3.85 8.33
C VAL A 98 -1.10 2.74 9.08
N CYS A 99 0.01 2.27 8.51
CA CYS A 99 0.75 1.14 9.06
C CYS A 99 1.51 1.52 10.35
N GLN A 100 1.89 0.50 11.11
CA GLN A 100 2.73 0.68 12.29
C GLN A 100 4.16 1.12 11.92
N GLY A 101 4.83 1.78 12.86
CA GLY A 101 6.22 2.22 12.72
C GLY A 101 6.39 3.69 12.34
N VAL A 102 5.29 4.39 12.04
CA VAL A 102 5.30 5.84 11.78
C VAL A 102 5.21 6.59 13.09
N GLN A 103 6.23 7.39 13.41
CA GLN A 103 6.33 8.08 14.69
C GLN A 103 5.68 9.46 14.65
N GLU A 104 4.94 9.78 15.71
CA GLU A 104 4.45 11.10 16.00
C GLU A 104 5.57 12.00 16.59
N PRO A 105 5.35 13.32 16.71
CA PRO A 105 6.35 14.25 17.27
C PRO A 105 6.82 13.91 18.68
N ASP A 106 5.99 13.26 19.49
CA ASP A 106 6.32 12.81 20.84
C ASP A 106 7.03 11.44 20.90
N GLY A 107 7.22 10.79 19.73
CA GLY A 107 7.85 9.49 19.58
C GLY A 107 6.91 8.30 19.75
N SER A 108 5.61 8.53 19.97
CA SER A 108 4.60 7.47 19.95
C SER A 108 4.31 7.02 18.51
N ASP A 109 3.72 5.83 18.35
CA ASP A 109 3.35 5.29 17.05
C ASP A 109 1.97 5.81 16.63
N PHE A 110 1.85 6.31 15.40
CA PHE A 110 0.61 6.86 14.87
C PHE A 110 -0.52 5.83 14.88
N ALA A 111 -0.28 4.62 14.37
CA ALA A 111 -1.29 3.57 14.34
C ALA A 111 -1.75 3.14 15.75
N TYR A 112 -0.87 3.25 16.75
CA TYR A 112 -1.22 2.97 18.14
C TYR A 112 -2.22 3.98 18.70
N ASN A 113 -2.16 5.25 18.25
CA ASN A 113 -3.03 6.34 18.71
C ASN A 113 -4.30 6.50 17.86
N SER A 114 -4.38 5.85 16.70
CA SER A 114 -5.51 5.94 15.76
C SER A 114 -6.79 5.26 16.26
N GLY A 115 -7.92 5.69 15.76
CA GLY A 115 -9.25 5.14 16.07
C GLY A 115 -9.59 5.25 17.55
N ALA A 116 -9.80 4.11 18.21
CA ALA A 116 -10.10 4.08 19.65
C ALA A 116 -8.88 4.32 20.56
N GLY A 117 -7.69 4.48 19.98
CA GLY A 117 -6.42 4.66 20.67
C GLY A 117 -5.92 3.42 21.41
N GLU A 118 -4.76 3.52 22.06
CA GLU A 118 -4.16 2.44 22.85
C GLU A 118 -3.98 1.13 22.03
N GLY A 119 -3.71 1.24 20.74
CA GLY A 119 -3.54 0.12 19.81
C GLY A 119 -4.82 -0.61 19.41
N LYS A 120 -5.99 -0.10 19.79
CA LYS A 120 -7.29 -0.73 19.48
C LYS A 120 -7.75 -0.47 18.06
N GLY A 121 -7.30 0.63 17.45
CA GLY A 121 -7.67 1.01 16.09
C GLY A 121 -9.18 1.15 15.90
N TYR A 122 -9.68 0.66 14.75
CA TYR A 122 -11.08 0.76 14.34
C TYR A 122 -11.89 -0.52 14.61
N TYR A 123 -11.23 -1.61 14.94
CA TYR A 123 -11.80 -2.91 15.34
C TYR A 123 -10.72 -3.78 15.97
N ASP A 124 -11.15 -4.77 16.75
CA ASP A 124 -10.24 -5.72 17.38
C ASP A 124 -9.97 -6.91 16.42
N PRO A 125 -8.74 -7.08 15.91
CA PRO A 125 -8.39 -8.17 14.98
C PRO A 125 -8.01 -9.48 15.70
N THR A 126 -8.09 -9.53 17.03
CA THR A 126 -7.67 -10.70 17.81
C THR A 126 -8.64 -11.87 17.68
N GLN A 127 -8.14 -13.08 17.91
CA GLN A 127 -8.95 -14.30 17.92
C GLN A 127 -10.05 -14.25 19.00
N GLU A 128 -9.81 -13.61 20.13
CA GLU A 128 -10.76 -13.43 21.22
C GLU A 128 -11.97 -12.58 20.79
N ALA A 129 -11.74 -11.58 19.94
CA ALA A 129 -12.79 -10.68 19.45
C ALA A 129 -13.58 -11.27 18.27
N LEU A 130 -13.08 -12.29 17.58
CA LEU A 130 -13.65 -12.82 16.34
C LEU A 130 -15.15 -13.14 16.44
N THR A 131 -15.56 -13.71 17.57
CA THR A 131 -16.97 -14.03 17.83
C THR A 131 -17.84 -12.77 17.97
N ALA A 132 -17.36 -11.77 18.70
CA ALA A 132 -18.07 -10.50 18.88
C ALA A 132 -18.15 -9.72 17.56
N ASN A 133 -17.06 -9.67 16.81
CA ASN A 133 -17.01 -9.07 15.48
C ASN A 133 -18.03 -9.71 14.51
N PHE A 134 -18.11 -11.04 14.52
CA PHE A 134 -19.10 -11.78 13.72
C PHE A 134 -20.54 -11.45 14.12
N GLU A 135 -20.85 -11.44 15.42
CA GLU A 135 -22.18 -11.10 15.94
C GLU A 135 -22.58 -9.67 15.59
N GLU A 136 -21.66 -8.73 15.71
CA GLU A 136 -21.85 -7.33 15.31
C GLU A 136 -22.13 -7.23 13.80
N ALA A 137 -21.30 -7.87 12.97
CA ALA A 137 -21.48 -7.89 11.52
C ALA A 137 -22.86 -8.39 11.11
N VAL A 138 -23.26 -9.54 11.64
CA VAL A 138 -24.58 -10.12 11.36
C VAL A 138 -25.71 -9.22 11.84
N ALA A 139 -25.59 -8.60 13.02
CA ALA A 139 -26.60 -7.68 13.56
C ALA A 139 -26.77 -6.42 12.66
N VAL A 140 -25.66 -5.85 12.19
CA VAL A 140 -25.69 -4.71 11.26
C VAL A 140 -26.31 -5.12 9.92
N LEU A 141 -25.87 -6.21 9.32
CA LEU A 141 -26.38 -6.66 8.01
C LEU A 141 -27.87 -7.03 8.07
N LYS A 142 -28.38 -7.55 9.18
CA LYS A 142 -29.81 -7.83 9.39
C LYS A 142 -30.71 -6.58 9.34
N LYS A 143 -30.16 -5.39 9.57
CA LYS A 143 -30.90 -4.13 9.40
C LYS A 143 -31.33 -3.92 7.94
N TYR A 144 -30.53 -4.40 7.00
CA TYR A 144 -30.67 -4.11 5.58
C TYR A 144 -31.15 -5.32 4.77
N TYR A 145 -30.64 -6.53 5.05
CA TYR A 145 -30.86 -7.73 4.24
C TYR A 145 -31.74 -8.77 4.91
N ASP A 146 -32.40 -9.59 4.10
CA ASP A 146 -33.20 -10.71 4.57
C ASP A 146 -32.27 -11.83 5.07
N PHE A 147 -32.59 -12.34 6.25
CA PHE A 147 -31.81 -13.37 6.91
C PHE A 147 -32.68 -14.59 7.24
N ASP A 148 -32.27 -15.75 6.75
CA ASP A 148 -32.88 -17.03 7.13
C ASP A 148 -32.27 -17.52 8.44
N GLU A 149 -33.00 -17.35 9.54
CA GLU A 149 -32.56 -17.77 10.89
C GLU A 149 -32.29 -19.30 10.97
N SER A 150 -32.95 -20.10 10.13
CA SER A 150 -32.77 -21.56 10.12
C SER A 150 -31.51 -22.01 9.41
N ALA A 151 -31.11 -21.30 8.37
CA ALA A 151 -29.89 -21.53 7.63
C ALA A 151 -28.71 -20.70 8.18
N GLY A 152 -28.98 -19.60 8.90
CA GLY A 152 -27.98 -18.65 9.35
C GLY A 152 -27.37 -17.84 8.19
N GLN A 153 -28.17 -17.54 7.16
CA GLN A 153 -27.67 -16.96 5.90
C GLN A 153 -28.52 -15.80 5.41
N PHE A 154 -27.85 -14.83 4.82
CA PHE A 154 -28.50 -13.77 4.04
C PHE A 154 -28.97 -14.33 2.68
N THR A 155 -30.11 -13.85 2.20
CA THR A 155 -30.77 -14.42 0.99
C THR A 155 -30.88 -13.45 -0.16
N ASN A 156 -30.74 -12.15 0.09
CA ASN A 156 -30.89 -11.09 -0.90
C ASN A 156 -29.70 -10.10 -0.95
N PHE A 157 -28.53 -10.53 -0.47
CA PHE A 157 -27.31 -9.73 -0.64
C PHE A 157 -26.90 -9.77 -2.12
N PRO A 158 -26.54 -8.63 -2.76
CA PRO A 158 -26.07 -8.61 -4.14
C PRO A 158 -24.76 -9.38 -4.29
N SER A 159 -24.53 -10.00 -5.45
CA SER A 159 -23.27 -10.65 -5.73
C SER A 159 -22.17 -9.62 -5.97
N MET A 160 -20.96 -9.93 -5.52
CA MET A 160 -19.77 -9.09 -5.68
C MET A 160 -18.70 -9.82 -6.48
N THR A 161 -17.81 -9.06 -7.12
CA THR A 161 -16.63 -9.59 -7.78
C THR A 161 -15.38 -9.07 -7.07
N TYR A 162 -14.50 -9.99 -6.67
CA TYR A 162 -13.19 -9.69 -6.08
C TYR A 162 -12.12 -9.75 -7.16
N LEU A 163 -11.55 -8.58 -7.48
CA LEU A 163 -10.46 -8.44 -8.43
C LEU A 163 -9.10 -8.61 -7.74
N TYR A 164 -8.21 -9.43 -8.31
CA TYR A 164 -6.84 -9.62 -7.82
C TYR A 164 -5.87 -9.89 -8.96
N ASN A 165 -4.58 -9.53 -8.77
CA ASN A 165 -3.53 -9.87 -9.72
C ASN A 165 -3.02 -11.30 -9.53
N THR A 166 -2.44 -11.86 -10.60
CA THR A 166 -1.85 -13.20 -10.59
C THR A 166 -0.76 -13.30 -9.52
N ASN A 167 -1.06 -14.04 -8.47
CA ASN A 167 -0.18 -14.34 -7.33
C ASN A 167 -0.87 -15.40 -6.46
N GLU A 168 -0.12 -16.41 -6.00
CA GLU A 168 -0.68 -17.52 -5.24
C GLU A 168 -1.23 -17.08 -3.87
N ALA A 169 -0.53 -16.18 -3.18
CA ALA A 169 -0.97 -15.68 -1.87
C ALA A 169 -2.25 -14.85 -1.99
N HIS A 170 -2.32 -13.97 -3.02
CA HIS A 170 -3.53 -13.17 -3.26
C HIS A 170 -4.73 -14.04 -3.61
N LYS A 171 -4.52 -15.10 -4.40
CA LYS A 171 -5.56 -16.09 -4.69
C LYS A 171 -6.03 -16.79 -3.43
N ALA A 172 -5.12 -17.28 -2.59
CA ALA A 172 -5.45 -17.97 -1.35
C ALA A 172 -6.21 -17.08 -0.35
N ILE A 173 -5.83 -15.78 -0.26
CA ILE A 173 -6.58 -14.79 0.52
C ILE A 173 -7.99 -14.62 -0.06
N GLY A 174 -8.13 -14.44 -1.38
CA GLY A 174 -9.42 -14.31 -2.05
C GLY A 174 -10.32 -15.52 -1.83
N GLU A 175 -9.80 -16.75 -1.93
CA GLU A 175 -10.53 -18.00 -1.65
C GLU A 175 -11.01 -18.06 -0.19
N TYR A 176 -10.18 -17.57 0.76
CA TYR A 176 -10.59 -17.46 2.15
C TYR A 176 -11.73 -16.44 2.34
N LEU A 177 -11.61 -15.21 1.77
CA LEU A 177 -12.65 -14.19 1.83
C LEU A 177 -13.97 -14.70 1.23
N GLN A 178 -13.91 -15.38 0.07
CA GLN A 178 -15.06 -16.04 -0.57
C GLN A 178 -15.72 -17.05 0.36
N SER A 179 -14.94 -17.89 1.03
CA SER A 179 -15.42 -18.89 1.96
C SER A 179 -16.12 -18.26 3.18
N ALA A 180 -15.52 -17.22 3.76
CA ALA A 180 -16.07 -16.50 4.91
C ALA A 180 -17.41 -15.83 4.57
N LEU A 181 -17.52 -15.20 3.42
CA LEU A 181 -18.75 -14.59 2.93
C LEU A 181 -19.83 -15.61 2.58
N SER A 182 -19.45 -16.71 1.91
CA SER A 182 -20.37 -17.79 1.57
C SER A 182 -20.98 -18.45 2.80
N ALA A 183 -20.24 -18.55 3.91
CA ALA A 183 -20.74 -19.10 5.16
C ALA A 183 -21.96 -18.34 5.72
N VAL A 184 -22.07 -17.05 5.41
CA VAL A 184 -23.23 -16.20 5.79
C VAL A 184 -24.20 -15.94 4.62
N GLY A 185 -24.04 -16.64 3.48
CA GLY A 185 -24.94 -16.53 2.33
C GLY A 185 -24.63 -15.37 1.37
N ILE A 186 -23.49 -14.71 1.52
CA ILE A 186 -23.04 -13.65 0.61
C ILE A 186 -22.21 -14.27 -0.51
N GLN A 187 -22.60 -14.00 -1.77
CA GLN A 187 -21.94 -14.55 -2.94
C GLN A 187 -20.85 -13.59 -3.44
N MET A 188 -19.63 -14.11 -3.58
CA MET A 188 -18.49 -13.41 -4.16
C MET A 188 -17.86 -14.26 -5.27
N THR A 189 -17.67 -13.71 -6.44
CA THR A 189 -16.87 -14.29 -7.52
C THR A 189 -15.46 -13.73 -7.50
N MET A 190 -14.50 -14.44 -8.08
CA MET A 190 -13.10 -14.02 -8.14
C MET A 190 -12.70 -13.78 -9.59
N GLU A 191 -12.02 -12.67 -9.85
CA GLU A 191 -11.46 -12.32 -11.16
C GLU A 191 -9.95 -12.10 -11.04
N ASN A 192 -9.18 -12.88 -11.82
CA ASN A 192 -7.73 -12.79 -11.88
C ASN A 192 -7.29 -12.03 -13.12
N GLN A 193 -6.32 -11.13 -12.97
CA GLN A 193 -5.70 -10.40 -14.07
C GLN A 193 -4.18 -10.37 -13.90
N GLU A 194 -3.44 -10.19 -15.00
CA GLU A 194 -2.01 -9.89 -14.96
C GLU A 194 -1.77 -8.51 -14.36
N TRP A 195 -0.55 -8.29 -13.81
CA TRP A 195 -0.24 -7.13 -12.98
C TRP A 195 -0.58 -5.78 -13.62
N ALA A 196 -0.04 -5.49 -14.82
CA ALA A 196 -0.31 -4.21 -15.49
C ALA A 196 -1.80 -4.03 -15.84
N THR A 197 -2.47 -5.08 -16.31
CA THR A 197 -3.92 -5.05 -16.56
C THR A 197 -4.71 -4.80 -15.28
N PHE A 198 -4.33 -5.47 -14.20
CA PHE A 198 -4.96 -5.32 -12.88
C PHE A 198 -4.84 -3.87 -12.37
N LEU A 199 -3.67 -3.25 -12.45
CA LEU A 199 -3.46 -1.87 -12.04
C LEU A 199 -4.40 -0.93 -12.81
N ASN A 200 -4.44 -1.04 -14.14
CA ASN A 200 -5.26 -0.18 -14.98
C ASN A 200 -6.77 -0.39 -14.74
N THR A 201 -7.22 -1.65 -14.57
CA THR A 201 -8.62 -1.97 -14.26
C THR A 201 -9.03 -1.38 -12.90
N ARG A 202 -8.16 -1.49 -11.90
CA ARG A 202 -8.41 -0.95 -10.55
C ARG A 202 -8.47 0.58 -10.57
N LYS A 203 -7.54 1.27 -11.22
CA LYS A 203 -7.52 2.72 -11.39
C LYS A 203 -8.75 3.25 -12.14
N ALA A 204 -9.21 2.51 -13.14
CA ALA A 204 -10.45 2.84 -13.87
C ALA A 204 -11.73 2.65 -13.04
N GLY A 205 -11.67 1.97 -11.88
CA GLY A 205 -12.83 1.65 -11.07
C GLY A 205 -13.71 0.53 -11.64
N ASP A 206 -13.17 -0.34 -12.50
CA ASP A 206 -13.92 -1.43 -13.13
C ASP A 206 -13.93 -2.69 -12.23
N PHE A 207 -14.33 -2.54 -10.97
CA PHE A 207 -14.41 -3.62 -9.98
C PHE A 207 -15.45 -3.31 -8.89
N SER A 208 -15.96 -4.33 -8.19
CA SER A 208 -16.78 -4.14 -6.99
C SER A 208 -15.90 -4.00 -5.75
N ILE A 209 -15.07 -5.03 -5.51
CA ILE A 209 -14.02 -5.03 -4.48
C ILE A 209 -12.72 -5.54 -5.10
N ALA A 210 -11.60 -5.03 -4.64
CA ALA A 210 -10.30 -5.42 -5.16
C ALA A 210 -9.29 -5.68 -4.03
N ARG A 211 -8.37 -6.59 -4.28
CA ARG A 211 -7.13 -6.64 -3.53
C ARG A 211 -6.39 -5.32 -3.70
N ASN A 212 -5.86 -4.80 -2.63
CA ASN A 212 -5.00 -3.63 -2.68
C ASN A 212 -3.88 -3.72 -1.64
N GLY A 213 -2.88 -2.89 -1.79
CA GLY A 213 -1.79 -2.71 -0.84
C GLY A 213 -1.09 -1.40 -1.12
N TRP A 214 -0.72 -0.72 -0.08
CA TRP A 214 0.05 0.51 -0.18
C TRP A 214 1.30 0.40 0.67
N ILE A 215 2.43 0.64 0.07
CA ILE A 215 3.71 0.81 0.74
C ILE A 215 3.99 2.30 0.78
N MET A 216 4.45 2.81 1.91
CA MET A 216 4.74 4.23 2.07
C MET A 216 5.84 4.68 1.11
N ASP A 217 5.66 5.84 0.50
CA ASP A 217 6.62 6.46 -0.40
C ASP A 217 7.65 7.30 0.39
N TYR A 218 7.23 7.80 1.55
CA TYR A 218 8.05 8.54 2.53
C TYR A 218 7.47 8.36 3.94
N THR A 219 8.28 8.62 4.97
CA THR A 219 7.97 8.28 6.37
C THR A 219 7.11 9.33 7.09
N ASP A 220 5.97 9.68 6.49
CA ASP A 220 4.97 10.58 7.08
C ASP A 220 3.56 10.00 6.84
N PRO A 221 2.62 10.03 7.83
CA PRO A 221 1.29 9.43 7.67
C PRO A 221 0.51 9.97 6.47
N ILE A 222 0.77 11.22 6.05
CA ILE A 222 0.09 11.86 4.92
C ILE A 222 0.25 11.03 3.63
N CYS A 223 1.37 10.32 3.45
CA CYS A 223 1.62 9.43 2.33
C CYS A 223 0.56 8.31 2.16
N MET A 224 -0.11 7.93 3.24
CA MET A 224 -1.21 6.97 3.20
C MET A 224 -2.59 7.64 3.17
N LEU A 225 -2.65 8.94 3.36
CA LEU A 225 -3.91 9.68 3.50
C LEU A 225 -4.24 10.54 2.27
N ASP A 226 -3.26 11.24 1.68
CA ASP A 226 -3.47 12.14 0.55
C ASP A 226 -3.89 11.42 -0.74
N MET A 227 -3.53 10.13 -0.87
CA MET A 227 -3.93 9.30 -2.01
C MET A 227 -5.45 9.16 -2.21
N TRP A 228 -6.27 9.53 -1.22
CA TRP A 228 -7.73 9.41 -1.25
C TRP A 228 -8.45 10.71 -1.63
N THR A 229 -7.71 11.76 -1.97
CA THR A 229 -8.28 12.99 -2.52
C THR A 229 -8.93 12.74 -3.89
N SER A 230 -9.90 13.57 -4.25
CA SER A 230 -10.62 13.43 -5.53
C SER A 230 -9.72 13.60 -6.76
N GLY A 231 -8.63 14.39 -6.64
CA GLY A 231 -7.63 14.62 -7.67
C GLY A 231 -6.59 13.52 -7.82
N SER A 232 -6.41 12.68 -6.79
CA SER A 232 -5.35 11.67 -6.81
C SER A 232 -5.58 10.56 -7.84
N GLY A 233 -4.55 10.23 -8.62
CA GLY A 233 -4.50 9.09 -9.52
C GLY A 233 -4.47 7.74 -8.79
N ASN A 234 -4.11 7.74 -7.50
CA ASN A 234 -4.07 6.57 -6.64
C ASN A 234 -5.36 6.33 -5.84
N ASN A 235 -6.40 7.14 -6.06
CA ASN A 235 -7.71 7.00 -5.43
C ASN A 235 -8.50 5.82 -6.04
N ASP A 236 -8.09 4.61 -5.73
CA ASP A 236 -8.71 3.38 -6.23
C ASP A 236 -10.13 3.18 -5.69
N ALA A 237 -10.45 3.69 -4.50
CA ALA A 237 -11.81 3.64 -3.94
C ALA A 237 -12.82 4.49 -4.71
N GLN A 238 -12.36 5.36 -5.64
CA GLN A 238 -13.17 6.22 -6.49
C GLN A 238 -13.93 7.31 -5.72
N PHE A 239 -13.38 7.80 -4.60
CA PHE A 239 -13.96 8.94 -3.89
C PHE A 239 -14.02 10.19 -4.79
N GLY A 240 -15.18 10.85 -4.82
CA GLY A 240 -15.40 12.02 -5.68
C GLY A 240 -15.49 11.71 -7.18
N LYS A 241 -15.47 10.42 -7.56
CA LYS A 241 -15.58 9.98 -8.97
C LYS A 241 -16.85 9.16 -9.16
N GLY A 242 -17.67 9.48 -10.19
CA GLY A 242 -18.85 8.70 -10.56
C GLY A 242 -20.18 9.16 -9.94
N ASN A 243 -21.15 8.23 -9.86
CA ASN A 243 -22.56 8.56 -9.57
C ASN A 243 -22.85 8.89 -8.09
N HIS A 244 -21.92 8.63 -7.20
CA HIS A 244 -22.06 8.87 -5.76
C HIS A 244 -21.34 10.16 -5.30
N GLU A 245 -20.90 10.98 -6.24
CA GLU A 245 -20.48 12.35 -5.97
C GLU A 245 -21.64 13.12 -5.36
N GLY A 246 -21.41 13.76 -4.23
CA GLY A 246 -22.42 14.59 -3.59
C GLY A 246 -23.33 13.86 -2.61
N ILE A 247 -23.10 12.60 -2.33
CA ILE A 247 -24.02 11.78 -1.55
C ILE A 247 -23.86 11.92 -0.05
N ALA A 248 -22.77 12.36 0.48
CA ALA A 248 -22.69 12.54 1.91
C ALA A 248 -22.68 14.02 2.23
N ALA A 249 -23.74 14.51 2.85
CA ALA A 249 -23.65 15.71 3.66
C ALA A 249 -22.66 15.42 4.80
N TYR A 250 -21.40 15.67 4.54
CA TYR A 250 -20.33 15.53 5.51
C TYR A 250 -20.03 16.92 6.05
N ASN A 251 -20.16 17.12 7.34
CA ASN A 251 -19.80 18.37 7.99
C ASN A 251 -18.41 18.20 8.59
N LEU A 252 -17.44 18.96 8.12
CA LEU A 252 -16.12 19.08 8.73
C LEU A 252 -16.13 20.34 9.60
N ASP A 253 -15.91 20.16 10.89
CA ASP A 253 -15.67 21.25 11.84
C ASP A 253 -14.30 21.01 12.51
N LEU A 254 -13.36 21.91 12.26
CA LEU A 254 -12.01 21.87 12.81
C LEU A 254 -11.79 22.96 13.86
N THR A 255 -12.84 23.60 14.36
CA THR A 255 -12.74 24.69 15.35
C THR A 255 -12.18 24.22 16.70
N ASP A 256 -12.36 22.94 17.05
CA ASP A 256 -11.75 22.31 18.23
C ASP A 256 -10.22 22.26 18.14
N LEU A 257 -9.66 22.20 16.92
CA LEU A 257 -8.23 22.27 16.64
C LEU A 257 -7.73 23.69 16.36
N GLY A 258 -8.63 24.67 16.38
CA GLY A 258 -8.33 26.10 16.23
C GLY A 258 -8.37 26.60 14.80
N TYR A 259 -8.98 25.85 13.86
CA TYR A 259 -9.17 26.27 12.48
C TYR A 259 -10.57 26.83 12.26
N ASP A 260 -10.66 27.93 11.52
CA ASP A 260 -11.95 28.50 11.05
C ASP A 260 -12.28 27.93 9.66
N VAL A 261 -12.32 26.59 9.59
CA VAL A 261 -12.66 25.84 8.39
C VAL A 261 -13.87 24.98 8.72
N THR A 262 -15.00 25.26 8.05
CA THR A 262 -16.22 24.49 8.18
C THR A 262 -16.77 24.23 6.79
N VAL A 263 -16.96 22.95 6.43
CA VAL A 263 -17.62 22.54 5.18
C VAL A 263 -18.98 21.98 5.55
N GLU A 264 -20.02 22.78 5.36
CA GLU A 264 -21.41 22.37 5.61
C GLU A 264 -22.09 21.93 4.32
N GLY A 265 -22.63 20.71 4.32
CA GLY A 265 -23.40 20.18 3.18
C GLY A 265 -22.56 19.87 1.94
N GLY A 266 -21.23 19.80 2.09
CA GLY A 266 -20.32 19.32 1.06
C GLY A 266 -20.40 17.80 0.89
N THR A 267 -19.80 17.31 -0.20
CA THR A 267 -19.61 15.87 -0.39
C THR A 267 -18.54 15.35 0.56
N TRP A 268 -18.46 14.03 0.70
CA TRP A 268 -17.33 13.43 1.44
C TRP A 268 -16.00 13.85 0.83
N ALA A 269 -15.88 13.79 -0.51
CA ALA A 269 -14.67 14.16 -1.23
C ALA A 269 -14.30 15.62 -1.04
N ASP A 270 -15.24 16.58 -1.25
CA ASP A 270 -14.99 18.01 -1.02
C ASP A 270 -14.46 18.25 0.40
N THR A 271 -15.03 17.56 1.38
CA THR A 271 -14.64 17.70 2.79
C THR A 271 -13.26 17.13 3.05
N TYR A 272 -12.95 15.97 2.45
CA TYR A 272 -11.67 15.31 2.59
C TYR A 272 -10.54 16.12 1.93
N ASP A 273 -10.79 16.62 0.72
CA ASP A 273 -9.82 17.46 -0.02
C ASP A 273 -9.44 18.71 0.80
N VAL A 274 -10.44 19.40 1.37
CA VAL A 274 -10.20 20.55 2.28
C VAL A 274 -9.38 20.14 3.52
N LEU A 275 -9.64 18.97 4.09
CA LEU A 275 -8.87 18.48 5.24
C LEU A 275 -7.41 18.22 4.87
N ILE A 276 -7.15 17.56 3.73
CA ILE A 276 -5.80 17.31 3.24
C ILE A 276 -5.07 18.61 2.92
N GLU A 277 -5.72 19.59 2.28
CA GLU A 277 -5.15 20.93 2.06
C GLU A 277 -4.77 21.61 3.38
N THR A 278 -5.64 21.50 4.40
CA THR A 278 -5.36 22.03 5.74
C THR A 278 -4.13 21.37 6.37
N ILE A 279 -4.01 20.03 6.26
CA ILE A 279 -2.85 19.27 6.74
C ILE A 279 -1.56 19.73 6.02
N ASN A 280 -1.63 19.89 4.71
CA ASN A 280 -0.46 20.27 3.89
C ASN A 280 0.05 21.69 4.17
N THR A 281 -0.81 22.56 4.69
CA THR A 281 -0.46 23.95 5.03
C THR A 281 -0.13 24.16 6.52
N GLU A 282 -0.35 23.15 7.39
CA GLU A 282 -0.07 23.25 8.82
C GLU A 282 1.41 23.01 9.13
N SER A 283 2.05 23.97 9.77
CA SER A 283 3.45 23.91 10.20
C SER A 283 3.66 23.38 11.62
N ASP A 284 2.64 23.49 12.50
CA ASP A 284 2.66 22.92 13.84
C ASP A 284 2.46 21.41 13.75
N GLN A 285 3.52 20.65 13.99
CA GLN A 285 3.51 19.20 13.80
C GLN A 285 2.52 18.49 14.73
N GLU A 286 2.32 18.95 15.97
CA GLU A 286 1.34 18.33 16.88
C GLU A 286 -0.09 18.47 16.32
N LYS A 287 -0.44 19.65 15.81
CA LYS A 287 -1.75 19.88 15.19
C LYS A 287 -1.88 19.13 13.87
N ARG A 288 -0.82 19.11 13.08
CA ARG A 288 -0.79 18.40 11.80
C ARG A 288 -1.10 16.91 11.99
N PHE A 289 -0.50 16.27 12.99
CA PHE A 289 -0.78 14.86 13.32
C PHE A 289 -2.22 14.66 13.82
N GLN A 290 -2.77 15.58 14.62
CA GLN A 290 -4.18 15.54 15.01
C GLN A 290 -5.13 15.62 13.81
N LEU A 291 -4.82 16.45 12.81
CA LEU A 291 -5.58 16.52 11.56
C LEU A 291 -5.46 15.24 10.74
N MET A 292 -4.27 14.61 10.71
CA MET A 292 -4.07 13.32 10.02
C MET A 292 -4.85 12.19 10.68
N HIS A 293 -4.96 12.14 12.02
CA HIS A 293 -5.89 11.23 12.69
C HIS A 293 -7.35 11.47 12.26
N ARG A 294 -7.76 12.72 12.13
CA ARG A 294 -9.09 13.05 11.63
C ARG A 294 -9.32 12.56 10.19
N ALA A 295 -8.29 12.66 9.34
CA ALA A 295 -8.35 12.15 7.97
C ALA A 295 -8.46 10.62 7.94
N GLU A 296 -7.70 9.90 8.76
CA GLU A 296 -7.82 8.45 8.87
C GLU A 296 -9.20 8.03 9.40
N ASP A 297 -9.74 8.72 10.42
CA ASP A 297 -11.09 8.49 10.92
C ASP A 297 -12.14 8.62 9.80
N MET A 298 -12.02 9.67 8.96
CA MET A 298 -12.93 9.87 7.83
C MET A 298 -12.90 8.72 6.85
N ILE A 299 -11.72 8.26 6.44
CA ILE A 299 -11.55 7.13 5.52
C ILE A 299 -12.12 5.84 6.13
N MET A 300 -11.69 5.49 7.31
CA MET A 300 -12.07 4.24 7.95
C MET A 300 -13.56 4.16 8.24
N ASN A 301 -14.21 5.29 8.53
CA ASN A 301 -15.65 5.36 8.73
C ASN A 301 -16.48 5.11 7.47
N THR A 302 -15.90 5.26 6.27
CA THR A 302 -16.59 4.89 5.01
C THR A 302 -16.71 3.38 4.82
N GLY A 303 -15.88 2.60 5.49
CA GLY A 303 -15.74 1.16 5.26
C GLY A 303 -15.16 0.78 3.88
N ALA A 304 -14.77 1.77 3.07
CA ALA A 304 -14.20 1.52 1.74
C ALA A 304 -12.87 0.77 1.80
N LEU A 305 -12.15 0.90 2.90
CA LEU A 305 -10.90 0.18 3.15
C LEU A 305 -11.10 -0.84 4.27
N THR A 306 -10.74 -2.07 3.98
CA THR A 306 -10.71 -3.15 4.97
C THR A 306 -9.27 -3.64 5.14
N PRO A 307 -8.47 -3.02 6.04
CA PRO A 307 -7.12 -3.48 6.33
C PRO A 307 -7.11 -4.93 6.80
N LEU A 308 -6.20 -5.74 6.25
CA LEU A 308 -6.05 -7.15 6.62
C LEU A 308 -4.77 -7.39 7.42
N TYR A 309 -3.63 -6.88 6.95
CA TYR A 309 -2.36 -6.96 7.68
C TYR A 309 -1.40 -5.83 7.32
N TYR A 310 -0.50 -5.53 8.24
CA TYR A 310 0.68 -4.73 7.94
C TYR A 310 1.74 -5.60 7.31
N TYR A 311 2.36 -5.10 6.26
CA TYR A 311 3.35 -5.81 5.49
C TYR A 311 4.63 -6.13 6.28
N THR A 312 5.21 -7.24 5.94
CA THR A 312 6.63 -7.56 6.11
C THR A 312 7.21 -7.83 4.73
N ASN A 313 8.51 -7.75 4.58
CA ASN A 313 9.20 -8.01 3.32
C ASN A 313 10.01 -9.32 3.42
N PRO A 314 9.39 -10.49 3.15
CA PRO A 314 10.09 -11.76 3.09
C PRO A 314 10.82 -11.91 1.75
N TYR A 315 12.08 -12.36 1.79
CA TYR A 315 12.83 -12.68 0.58
C TYR A 315 13.83 -13.81 0.85
N MET A 316 14.30 -14.44 -0.24
CA MET A 316 15.40 -15.39 -0.20
C MET A 316 16.64 -14.76 -0.82
N LEU A 317 17.76 -14.81 -0.09
CA LEU A 317 19.04 -14.32 -0.55
C LEU A 317 20.08 -15.45 -0.47
N ASN A 318 20.71 -15.75 -1.60
CA ASN A 318 21.76 -16.77 -1.62
C ASN A 318 22.91 -16.36 -0.69
N LYS A 319 23.43 -17.29 0.10
CA LYS A 319 24.50 -17.08 1.09
C LYS A 319 25.79 -16.50 0.52
N ASP A 320 26.01 -16.64 -0.79
CA ASP A 320 27.20 -16.11 -1.47
C ASP A 320 27.03 -14.65 -1.91
N VAL A 321 25.85 -14.04 -1.66
CA VAL A 321 25.57 -12.62 -1.94
C VAL A 321 25.90 -11.78 -0.71
N GLU A 322 26.72 -10.77 -0.91
CA GLU A 322 27.01 -9.73 0.10
C GLU A 322 26.68 -8.35 -0.46
N GLY A 323 26.36 -7.38 0.40
CA GLY A 323 26.13 -5.99 0.02
C GLY A 323 24.71 -5.65 -0.43
N PHE A 324 23.78 -6.63 -0.41
CA PHE A 324 22.36 -6.40 -0.65
C PHE A 324 21.70 -5.68 0.54
N TYR A 325 20.77 -4.79 0.22
CA TYR A 325 19.85 -4.23 1.21
C TYR A 325 18.51 -3.86 0.56
N VAL A 326 17.49 -3.77 1.38
CA VAL A 326 16.16 -3.27 1.00
C VAL A 326 15.74 -2.20 2.00
N THR A 327 15.23 -1.07 1.51
CA THR A 327 14.72 -0.01 2.38
C THR A 327 13.38 -0.42 2.99
N PRO A 328 12.95 0.17 4.13
CA PRO A 328 11.59 -0.04 4.65
C PRO A 328 10.47 0.38 3.68
N LEU A 329 10.79 1.23 2.70
CA LEU A 329 9.90 1.63 1.61
C LEU A 329 9.88 0.63 0.43
N GLY A 330 10.59 -0.51 0.56
CA GLY A 330 10.56 -1.62 -0.39
C GLY A 330 11.57 -1.55 -1.53
N PHE A 331 12.41 -0.53 -1.64
CA PHE A 331 13.39 -0.44 -2.70
C PHE A 331 14.57 -1.38 -2.44
N ALA A 332 14.69 -2.41 -3.26
CA ALA A 332 15.81 -3.36 -3.22
C ALA A 332 17.02 -2.79 -3.96
N HIS A 333 18.20 -2.90 -3.38
CA HIS A 333 19.44 -2.33 -3.88
C HIS A 333 20.50 -3.40 -4.13
N PHE A 334 20.96 -3.49 -5.38
CA PHE A 334 21.93 -4.48 -5.83
C PHE A 334 23.28 -3.88 -6.26
N GLU A 335 23.41 -2.57 -6.32
CA GLU A 335 24.57 -1.85 -6.86
C GLU A 335 25.87 -2.11 -6.10
N LYS A 336 25.79 -2.42 -4.80
CA LYS A 336 26.95 -2.75 -3.95
C LYS A 336 27.16 -4.26 -3.77
N CYS A 337 26.32 -5.10 -4.42
CA CYS A 337 26.40 -6.55 -4.26
C CYS A 337 27.67 -7.16 -4.83
N THR A 338 28.07 -8.30 -4.20
CA THR A 338 28.99 -9.28 -4.78
C THR A 338 28.37 -10.67 -4.69
N VAL A 339 28.72 -11.54 -5.63
CA VAL A 339 28.39 -12.98 -5.61
C VAL A 339 29.69 -13.76 -5.50
N GLY A 340 29.91 -14.50 -4.40
CA GLY A 340 31.16 -15.19 -4.13
C GLY A 340 32.37 -14.24 -4.11
N GLY A 341 32.20 -13.02 -3.61
CA GLY A 341 33.20 -11.96 -3.56
C GLY A 341 33.53 -11.29 -4.90
N LYS A 342 32.69 -11.49 -5.94
CA LYS A 342 32.87 -10.90 -7.26
C LYS A 342 31.65 -10.05 -7.63
N GLY A 343 31.88 -8.91 -8.27
CA GLY A 343 30.86 -8.00 -8.78
C GLY A 343 30.60 -8.16 -10.28
N ASP A 344 30.65 -9.36 -10.85
CA ASP A 344 30.52 -9.54 -12.30
C ASP A 344 29.03 -9.51 -12.73
N SER A 345 28.19 -10.39 -12.18
CA SER A 345 26.74 -10.39 -12.45
C SER A 345 25.96 -10.99 -11.29
N ILE A 346 24.71 -10.54 -11.14
CA ILE A 346 23.73 -11.10 -10.23
C ILE A 346 22.42 -11.37 -10.97
N ASN A 347 21.79 -12.51 -10.70
CA ASN A 347 20.49 -12.88 -11.24
C ASN A 347 19.43 -12.74 -10.13
N VAL A 348 18.41 -11.95 -10.38
CA VAL A 348 17.37 -11.64 -9.40
C VAL A 348 15.99 -11.75 -10.05
N THR A 349 14.95 -11.96 -9.25
CA THR A 349 13.57 -11.73 -9.65
C THR A 349 12.90 -10.80 -8.65
N TYR A 350 12.05 -9.93 -9.14
CA TYR A 350 11.32 -8.93 -8.37
C TYR A 350 9.98 -8.64 -9.06
N GLY A 351 9.11 -9.65 -9.06
CA GLY A 351 7.82 -9.59 -9.70
C GLY A 351 7.83 -9.81 -11.22
N SER A 352 6.73 -9.47 -11.85
CA SER A 352 6.51 -9.57 -13.28
C SER A 352 7.01 -8.32 -14.05
N GLU A 353 6.59 -8.15 -15.29
CA GLU A 353 6.88 -6.95 -16.08
C GLU A 353 6.30 -5.71 -15.39
N PRO A 354 7.07 -4.65 -15.12
CA PRO A 354 6.54 -3.38 -14.63
C PRO A 354 5.55 -2.78 -15.64
N ASP A 355 4.47 -2.17 -15.14
CA ASP A 355 3.53 -1.46 -16.01
C ASP A 355 4.24 -0.32 -16.78
N THR A 356 5.07 0.43 -16.09
CA THR A 356 5.93 1.47 -16.67
C THR A 356 7.19 1.69 -15.85
N ILE A 357 8.26 2.12 -16.51
CA ILE A 357 9.49 2.63 -15.91
C ILE A 357 9.78 4.07 -16.34
N ASP A 358 8.74 4.85 -16.68
CA ASP A 358 8.79 6.30 -16.77
C ASP A 358 8.70 6.88 -15.34
N PRO A 359 9.68 7.66 -14.84
CA PRO A 359 9.66 8.18 -13.47
C PRO A 359 8.39 8.96 -13.11
N ALA A 360 7.79 9.67 -14.07
CA ALA A 360 6.58 10.45 -13.83
C ALA A 360 5.30 9.60 -13.79
N LEU A 361 5.28 8.44 -14.45
CA LEU A 361 4.07 7.61 -14.60
C LEU A 361 4.07 6.38 -13.69
N ASN A 362 5.24 5.97 -13.18
CA ASN A 362 5.31 4.80 -12.31
C ASN A 362 4.72 5.09 -10.92
N SER A 363 3.84 4.21 -10.47
CA SER A 363 3.26 4.23 -9.13
C SER A 363 3.28 2.85 -8.45
N ALA A 364 4.24 1.98 -8.84
CA ALA A 364 4.41 0.65 -8.29
C ALA A 364 5.87 0.38 -7.87
N VAL A 365 6.07 -0.44 -6.82
CA VAL A 365 7.38 -0.69 -6.20
C VAL A 365 8.35 -1.40 -7.15
N ASP A 366 7.88 -2.28 -8.02
CA ASP A 366 8.69 -2.99 -9.02
C ASP A 366 9.30 -2.03 -10.06
N GLY A 367 8.48 -1.12 -10.63
CA GLY A 367 8.97 -0.06 -11.49
C GLY A 367 9.91 0.89 -10.75
N ALA A 368 9.56 1.33 -9.53
CA ALA A 368 10.39 2.20 -8.70
C ALA A 368 11.75 1.57 -8.37
N THR A 369 11.80 0.24 -8.09
CA THR A 369 13.07 -0.47 -7.88
C THR A 369 13.93 -0.48 -9.14
N THR A 370 13.35 -0.58 -10.34
CA THR A 370 14.09 -0.40 -11.60
C THR A 370 14.61 1.04 -11.73
N LEU A 371 13.78 2.02 -11.37
CA LEU A 371 14.12 3.45 -11.46
C LEU A 371 15.28 3.85 -10.55
N VAL A 372 15.35 3.36 -9.30
CA VAL A 372 16.47 3.69 -8.40
C VAL A 372 17.82 3.13 -8.86
N HIS A 373 17.82 2.16 -9.79
CA HIS A 373 19.04 1.67 -10.44
C HIS A 373 19.39 2.41 -11.74
N THR A 374 18.37 2.92 -12.44
CA THR A 374 18.57 3.53 -13.76
C THR A 374 18.56 5.06 -13.75
N PHE A 375 17.94 5.66 -12.74
CA PHE A 375 17.91 7.11 -12.53
C PHE A 375 18.51 7.49 -11.16
N GLU A 376 18.71 8.77 -10.95
CA GLU A 376 19.10 9.35 -9.68
C GLU A 376 18.50 10.76 -9.55
N GLY A 377 17.90 11.04 -8.38
CA GLY A 377 17.34 12.33 -8.02
C GLY A 377 18.36 13.34 -7.48
N LEU A 378 17.88 14.44 -6.93
CA LEU A 378 18.74 15.37 -6.17
C LEU A 378 19.35 14.69 -4.95
N ALA A 379 18.62 13.74 -4.34
CA ALA A 379 19.05 12.92 -3.21
C ALA A 379 18.83 11.43 -3.51
N ARG A 380 19.36 10.56 -2.66
CA ARG A 380 19.17 9.11 -2.70
C ARG A 380 19.22 8.50 -1.30
N TRP A 381 18.61 7.31 -1.14
CA TRP A 381 18.75 6.50 0.07
C TRP A 381 20.11 5.81 0.11
N GLU A 382 20.72 5.70 1.30
CA GLU A 382 21.95 4.96 1.52
C GLU A 382 21.93 4.21 2.85
N LEU A 383 22.26 2.91 2.81
CA LEU A 383 22.47 2.10 4.01
C LEU A 383 23.77 2.53 4.69
N GLN A 384 23.69 2.86 5.98
CA GLN A 384 24.82 3.22 6.81
C GLN A 384 25.49 1.99 7.44
N SER A 385 26.72 2.16 7.91
CA SER A 385 27.49 1.06 8.52
C SER A 385 26.89 0.53 9.84
N ASP A 386 26.00 1.28 10.48
CA ASP A 386 25.29 0.87 11.69
C ASP A 386 23.94 0.17 11.39
N GLY A 387 23.61 -0.02 10.11
CA GLY A 387 22.36 -0.63 9.66
C GLY A 387 21.18 0.33 9.52
N SER A 388 21.36 1.62 9.84
CA SER A 388 20.35 2.64 9.60
C SER A 388 20.32 3.10 8.13
N TYR A 389 19.24 3.74 7.72
CA TYR A 389 19.10 4.34 6.38
C TYR A 389 19.19 5.85 6.49
N LYS A 390 19.77 6.48 5.46
CA LYS A 390 19.92 7.92 5.41
C LYS A 390 19.66 8.45 4.01
N ILE A 391 19.04 9.62 3.92
CA ILE A 391 19.03 10.40 2.69
C ILE A 391 20.37 11.11 2.59
N VAL A 392 21.03 10.94 1.44
CA VAL A 392 22.30 11.56 1.11
C VAL A 392 22.22 12.26 -0.24
N PRO A 393 23.12 13.23 -0.54
CA PRO A 393 23.11 13.89 -1.83
C PRO A 393 23.31 12.89 -2.99
N GLY A 394 22.44 12.95 -3.99
CA GLY A 394 22.57 12.26 -5.27
C GLY A 394 23.19 13.19 -6.32
N CYS A 395 22.39 13.67 -7.27
CA CYS A 395 22.82 14.67 -8.26
C CYS A 395 23.19 16.03 -7.64
N ALA A 396 22.63 16.38 -6.47
CA ALA A 396 23.03 17.59 -5.74
C ALA A 396 24.42 17.44 -5.09
N GLU A 397 25.18 18.53 -4.98
CA GLU A 397 26.48 18.53 -4.29
C GLU A 397 26.34 18.28 -2.79
N GLU A 398 25.26 18.81 -2.18
CA GLU A 398 24.96 18.69 -0.75
C GLU A 398 23.45 18.72 -0.50
N MET A 399 23.03 18.22 0.66
CA MET A 399 21.66 18.44 1.16
C MET A 399 21.53 19.90 1.59
N VAL A 400 20.46 20.58 1.19
CA VAL A 400 20.27 22.00 1.44
C VAL A 400 19.20 22.24 2.48
N GLN A 401 19.42 23.24 3.33
CA GLN A 401 18.39 23.71 4.25
C GLN A 401 17.52 24.76 3.55
N GLY A 402 16.21 24.58 3.64
CA GLY A 402 15.26 25.55 3.12
C GLY A 402 15.37 26.90 3.82
N LYS A 403 15.25 27.97 3.07
CA LYS A 403 15.22 29.35 3.58
C LYS A 403 13.78 29.82 3.67
N GLU A 404 13.31 30.01 4.89
CA GLU A 404 11.98 30.57 5.12
C GLU A 404 11.86 32.02 4.59
N ASN A 405 10.79 32.27 3.87
CA ASN A 405 10.42 33.57 3.33
C ASN A 405 9.45 34.29 4.28
N LYS A 406 9.24 35.59 4.04
CA LYS A 406 8.34 36.39 4.90
C LYS A 406 6.87 36.00 4.81
N ASP A 407 6.47 35.31 3.77
CA ASP A 407 5.11 34.82 3.53
C ASP A 407 4.89 33.39 4.02
N GLY A 408 5.87 32.80 4.74
CA GLY A 408 5.79 31.43 5.26
C GLY A 408 6.23 30.35 4.28
N THR A 409 6.43 30.69 3.00
CA THR A 409 6.97 29.75 2.02
C THR A 409 8.46 29.47 2.29
N VAL A 410 8.98 28.34 1.77
CA VAL A 410 10.37 27.96 1.96
C VAL A 410 11.05 27.77 0.61
N THR A 411 12.20 28.41 0.42
CA THR A 411 12.98 28.30 -0.83
C THR A 411 14.22 27.46 -0.61
N TYR A 412 14.40 26.45 -1.45
CA TYR A 412 15.57 25.58 -1.54
C TYR A 412 16.36 25.95 -2.81
N THR A 413 17.68 25.97 -2.70
CA THR A 413 18.57 26.25 -3.85
C THR A 413 19.61 25.14 -3.92
N TYR A 414 19.46 24.25 -4.88
CA TYR A 414 20.37 23.12 -5.11
C TYR A 414 21.44 23.49 -6.13
N THR A 415 22.67 23.05 -5.86
CA THR A 415 23.77 23.07 -6.84
C THR A 415 24.02 21.64 -7.31
N LEU A 416 23.96 21.39 -8.61
CA LEU A 416 24.28 20.10 -9.19
C LEU A 416 25.78 19.85 -9.22
N ARG A 417 26.18 18.58 -9.03
CA ARG A 417 27.57 18.10 -9.14
C ARG A 417 28.16 18.39 -10.51
N ASP A 418 29.48 18.53 -10.55
CA ASP A 418 30.22 18.56 -11.81
C ASP A 418 30.22 17.18 -12.48
N GLY A 419 30.12 17.18 -13.80
CA GLY A 419 30.32 15.97 -14.63
C GLY A 419 29.16 15.00 -14.67
N LEU A 420 27.96 15.42 -14.27
CA LEU A 420 26.76 14.61 -14.43
C LEU A 420 26.44 14.41 -15.91
N THR A 421 26.15 13.16 -16.30
CA THR A 421 25.86 12.78 -17.69
C THR A 421 24.67 11.85 -17.79
N TRP A 422 23.94 11.98 -18.88
CA TRP A 422 22.98 11.01 -19.35
C TRP A 422 23.68 9.80 -20.00
N SER A 423 23.00 8.68 -20.11
CA SER A 423 23.55 7.43 -20.69
C SER A 423 23.95 7.55 -22.16
N ASP A 424 23.50 8.59 -22.86
CA ASP A 424 23.94 8.92 -24.22
C ASP A 424 25.15 9.88 -24.25
N GLY A 425 25.71 10.24 -23.09
CA GLY A 425 26.88 11.11 -22.92
C GLY A 425 26.58 12.60 -22.97
N LYS A 426 25.32 13.03 -23.09
CA LYS A 426 24.97 14.45 -22.94
C LYS A 426 25.09 14.89 -21.48
N PRO A 427 25.40 16.18 -21.20
CA PRO A 427 25.39 16.67 -19.82
C PRO A 427 23.98 16.69 -19.26
N LEU A 428 23.84 16.34 -17.96
CA LEU A 428 22.63 16.57 -17.19
C LEU A 428 22.69 17.98 -16.61
N VAL A 429 21.61 18.73 -16.72
CA VAL A 429 21.51 20.12 -16.28
C VAL A 429 20.29 20.38 -15.41
N ALA A 430 20.26 21.46 -14.65
CA ALA A 430 19.15 21.84 -13.79
C ALA A 430 17.82 21.99 -14.56
N GLY A 431 17.88 22.36 -15.83
CA GLY A 431 16.71 22.42 -16.72
C GLY A 431 16.02 21.10 -16.94
N ASP A 432 16.73 19.96 -16.83
CA ASP A 432 16.14 18.64 -16.96
C ASP A 432 15.23 18.31 -15.75
N PHE A 433 15.60 18.76 -14.55
CA PHE A 433 14.74 18.67 -13.36
C PHE A 433 13.53 19.61 -13.47
N GLU A 434 13.72 20.86 -13.87
CA GLU A 434 12.60 21.80 -14.04
C GLU A 434 11.58 21.24 -15.03
N PHE A 435 12.03 20.74 -16.18
CA PHE A 435 11.17 20.11 -17.18
C PHE A 435 10.44 18.89 -16.62
N ALA A 436 11.18 17.97 -15.96
CA ALA A 436 10.63 16.74 -15.42
C ALA A 436 9.51 17.00 -14.41
N TRP A 437 9.73 17.94 -13.47
CA TRP A 437 8.76 18.25 -12.43
C TRP A 437 7.50 18.94 -12.98
N ARG A 438 7.69 19.89 -13.93
CA ARG A 438 6.53 20.50 -14.61
C ARG A 438 5.73 19.48 -15.42
N ARG A 439 6.41 18.51 -16.04
CA ARG A 439 5.76 17.43 -16.78
C ARG A 439 4.96 16.52 -15.84
N ALA A 440 5.55 16.06 -14.75
CA ALA A 440 4.90 15.16 -13.80
C ALA A 440 3.71 15.82 -13.06
N ALA A 441 3.82 17.15 -12.78
CA ALA A 441 2.75 17.92 -12.14
C ALA A 441 1.63 18.35 -13.10
N SER A 442 1.74 18.07 -14.42
CA SER A 442 0.77 18.57 -15.40
C SER A 442 -0.47 17.69 -15.52
N ASP A 443 -1.64 18.31 -15.59
CA ASP A 443 -2.92 17.63 -15.88
C ASP A 443 -2.89 16.93 -17.24
N GLU A 444 -2.09 17.43 -18.19
CA GLU A 444 -1.97 16.83 -19.54
C GLU A 444 -1.36 15.42 -19.48
N LEU A 445 -0.37 15.22 -18.59
CA LEU A 445 0.23 13.89 -18.39
C LEU A 445 -0.68 12.98 -17.57
N GLY A 446 -1.39 13.54 -16.58
CA GLY A 446 -2.27 12.78 -15.68
C GLY A 446 -1.51 11.75 -14.85
N ALA A 447 -0.33 12.11 -14.33
CA ALA A 447 0.49 11.23 -13.52
C ALA A 447 -0.20 10.90 -12.20
N ASP A 448 -0.18 9.61 -11.78
CA ASP A 448 -0.79 9.16 -10.51
C ASP A 448 -0.24 9.90 -9.29
N TYR A 449 1.04 10.27 -9.34
CA TYR A 449 1.74 11.03 -8.32
C TYR A 449 1.84 12.54 -8.61
N GLY A 450 1.05 13.05 -9.56
CA GLY A 450 1.01 14.49 -9.86
C GLY A 450 0.75 15.34 -8.61
N GLU A 451 -0.16 14.90 -7.75
CA GLU A 451 -0.52 15.57 -6.48
C GLU A 451 0.63 15.68 -5.47
N MET A 452 1.69 14.87 -5.55
CA MET A 452 2.88 15.03 -4.70
C MET A 452 3.56 16.41 -4.89
N TYR A 453 3.33 17.05 -6.03
CA TYR A 453 3.85 18.39 -6.31
C TYR A 453 3.01 19.52 -5.68
N SER A 454 1.88 19.23 -5.05
CA SER A 454 1.02 20.22 -4.35
C SER A 454 1.75 20.96 -3.23
N VAL A 455 2.79 20.33 -2.66
CA VAL A 455 3.67 20.97 -1.68
C VAL A 455 4.54 22.08 -2.28
N ILE A 456 4.64 22.18 -3.61
CA ILE A 456 5.39 23.24 -4.31
C ILE A 456 4.43 24.36 -4.68
N LYS A 457 4.81 25.60 -4.33
CA LYS A 457 4.03 26.80 -4.61
C LYS A 457 3.69 26.91 -6.09
N GLY A 458 2.43 27.27 -6.38
CA GLY A 458 1.92 27.49 -7.75
C GLY A 458 1.43 26.23 -8.44
N PHE A 459 1.36 25.09 -7.74
CA PHE A 459 0.80 23.86 -8.26
C PHE A 459 -0.64 24.04 -8.77
N GLU A 460 -1.52 24.59 -7.94
CA GLU A 460 -2.92 24.84 -8.28
C GLU A 460 -3.13 25.79 -9.47
N ASP A 461 -2.16 26.68 -9.69
CA ASP A 461 -2.19 27.65 -10.78
C ASP A 461 -1.55 27.08 -12.08
N GLY A 462 -0.99 25.87 -12.04
CA GLY A 462 -0.22 25.25 -13.12
C GLY A 462 1.12 25.97 -13.41
N ASP A 463 1.59 26.80 -12.48
CA ASP A 463 2.87 27.53 -12.57
C ASP A 463 3.79 27.18 -11.39
N LEU A 464 4.21 25.93 -11.39
CA LEU A 464 5.04 25.35 -10.36
C LEU A 464 6.29 26.19 -10.09
N ALA A 465 6.53 26.58 -8.84
CA ALA A 465 7.68 27.40 -8.43
C ALA A 465 8.98 26.58 -8.40
N VAL A 466 9.35 25.99 -9.53
CA VAL A 466 10.62 25.34 -9.81
C VAL A 466 11.30 26.03 -10.98
N LYS A 467 12.60 26.32 -10.86
CA LYS A 467 13.33 27.10 -11.88
C LYS A 467 14.81 26.74 -11.93
N ALA A 468 15.29 26.39 -13.10
CA ALA A 468 16.72 26.36 -13.40
C ALA A 468 17.23 27.81 -13.55
N ILE A 469 18.06 28.25 -12.62
CA ILE A 469 18.68 29.59 -12.64
C ILE A 469 19.81 29.64 -13.68
N ASP A 470 20.54 28.55 -13.78
CA ASP A 470 21.56 28.23 -14.78
C ASP A 470 21.67 26.71 -14.93
N ASP A 471 22.65 26.21 -15.71
CA ASP A 471 22.81 24.78 -15.98
C ASP A 471 23.02 23.91 -14.72
N LYS A 472 23.43 24.50 -13.60
CA LYS A 472 23.76 23.80 -12.35
C LYS A 472 22.88 24.15 -11.17
N THR A 473 22.16 25.27 -11.23
CA THR A 473 21.43 25.79 -10.08
C THR A 473 19.94 25.62 -10.28
N LEU A 474 19.32 24.80 -9.43
CA LEU A 474 17.88 24.62 -9.36
C LEU A 474 17.35 25.32 -8.12
N GLU A 475 16.37 26.19 -8.28
CA GLU A 475 15.62 26.81 -7.19
C GLU A 475 14.19 26.29 -7.16
N VAL A 476 13.70 25.92 -5.98
CA VAL A 476 12.32 25.50 -5.77
C VAL A 476 11.76 26.15 -4.52
N THR A 477 10.49 26.55 -4.57
CA THR A 477 9.80 27.17 -3.42
C THR A 477 8.59 26.34 -3.05
N THR A 478 8.57 25.85 -1.81
CA THR A 478 7.44 25.09 -1.24
C THR A 478 6.43 26.01 -0.56
N THR A 479 5.21 25.54 -0.38
CA THR A 479 4.13 26.27 0.28
C THR A 479 4.43 26.60 1.74
N ASN A 480 5.15 25.71 2.43
CA ASN A 480 5.63 25.83 3.82
C ASN A 480 6.86 24.93 4.03
N LEU A 481 7.29 24.72 5.27
CA LEU A 481 8.33 23.76 5.62
C LEU A 481 7.75 22.34 5.58
N ILE A 482 8.22 21.52 4.65
CA ILE A 482 7.81 20.13 4.45
C ILE A 482 8.76 19.22 5.21
N ALA A 483 8.23 18.44 6.18
CA ALA A 483 9.03 17.59 7.07
C ALA A 483 9.76 16.45 6.31
N TYR A 484 9.13 15.91 5.27
CA TYR A 484 9.63 14.81 4.43
C TYR A 484 10.26 15.29 3.10
N TRP A 485 10.60 16.58 2.98
CA TRP A 485 11.12 17.16 1.73
C TRP A 485 12.35 16.43 1.18
N ASP A 486 13.28 16.07 2.05
CA ASP A 486 14.49 15.35 1.63
C ASP A 486 14.17 13.96 1.05
N GLU A 487 13.14 13.28 1.55
CA GLU A 487 12.68 12.01 1.04
C GLU A 487 12.05 12.14 -0.36
N LEU A 488 11.27 13.20 -0.60
CA LEU A 488 10.75 13.50 -1.94
C LEU A 488 11.88 13.68 -2.96
N MET A 489 13.00 14.31 -2.56
CA MET A 489 14.16 14.50 -3.47
C MET A 489 14.84 13.17 -3.86
N ALA A 490 14.59 12.10 -3.11
CA ALA A 490 15.07 10.75 -3.37
C ALA A 490 14.00 9.84 -4.00
N PHE A 491 12.77 10.33 -4.16
CA PHE A 491 11.65 9.55 -4.67
C PHE A 491 11.56 9.61 -6.21
N PRO A 492 11.26 8.49 -6.91
CA PRO A 492 11.38 8.41 -8.36
C PRO A 492 10.61 9.46 -9.16
N VAL A 493 9.41 9.88 -8.73
CA VAL A 493 8.62 10.89 -9.47
C VAL A 493 9.37 12.23 -9.58
N PHE A 494 10.28 12.54 -8.65
CA PHE A 494 11.12 13.74 -8.66
C PHE A 494 12.45 13.56 -9.43
N TYR A 495 12.65 12.42 -10.09
CA TYR A 495 13.85 12.22 -10.89
C TYR A 495 13.81 13.03 -12.20
N PRO A 496 14.97 13.43 -12.72
CA PRO A 496 15.01 14.20 -13.94
C PRO A 496 14.70 13.35 -15.17
N VAL A 497 14.09 13.93 -16.17
CA VAL A 497 13.97 13.39 -17.53
C VAL A 497 14.24 14.47 -18.55
N ARG A 498 14.61 14.09 -19.76
CA ARG A 498 14.91 15.02 -20.85
C ARG A 498 13.75 15.17 -21.81
N GLU A 499 13.40 16.40 -22.18
CA GLU A 499 12.32 16.72 -23.10
C GLU A 499 12.46 16.03 -24.46
N ASP A 500 13.68 16.04 -25.03
CA ASP A 500 13.95 15.40 -26.34
C ASP A 500 13.86 13.86 -26.33
N VAL A 501 13.84 13.24 -25.13
CA VAL A 501 13.69 11.79 -24.94
C VAL A 501 12.23 11.45 -24.75
N VAL A 502 11.55 12.07 -23.80
CA VAL A 502 10.17 11.70 -23.41
C VAL A 502 9.10 12.19 -24.40
N SER A 503 9.49 12.94 -25.43
CA SER A 503 8.59 13.30 -26.55
C SER A 503 8.23 12.12 -27.45
N ASP A 504 8.93 10.99 -27.33
CA ASP A 504 8.57 9.70 -27.96
C ASP A 504 7.76 8.87 -26.94
N GLU A 505 6.50 8.61 -27.20
CA GLU A 505 5.62 7.82 -26.31
C GLU A 505 6.18 6.43 -25.95
N GLY A 506 7.02 5.86 -26.80
CA GLY A 506 7.66 4.55 -26.58
C GLY A 506 9.02 4.60 -25.86
N TRP A 507 9.48 5.76 -25.41
CA TRP A 507 10.85 5.95 -24.92
C TRP A 507 11.23 5.01 -23.76
N ALA A 508 10.28 4.68 -22.89
CA ALA A 508 10.49 3.85 -21.69
C ALA A 508 10.18 2.35 -21.93
N THR A 509 10.17 1.88 -23.18
CA THR A 509 9.85 0.48 -23.52
C THR A 509 10.94 -0.22 -24.34
N ASP A 510 11.99 0.47 -24.80
CA ASP A 510 13.09 -0.10 -25.58
C ASP A 510 14.44 0.38 -25.02
N PRO A 511 15.43 -0.50 -24.80
CA PRO A 511 16.77 -0.11 -24.32
C PRO A 511 17.45 0.99 -25.13
N LYS A 512 17.11 1.11 -26.41
CA LYS A 512 17.75 2.10 -27.30
C LYS A 512 17.22 3.53 -27.12
N THR A 513 15.98 3.64 -26.64
CA THR A 513 15.33 4.93 -26.41
C THR A 513 15.31 5.30 -24.93
N TYR A 514 15.56 4.34 -24.04
CA TYR A 514 15.61 4.54 -22.60
C TYR A 514 16.91 5.24 -22.17
N ILE A 515 16.89 6.56 -22.13
CA ILE A 515 18.02 7.40 -21.72
C ILE A 515 17.85 7.77 -20.24
N CYS A 516 18.82 7.43 -19.41
CA CYS A 516 18.77 7.55 -17.96
C CYS A 516 20.06 8.17 -17.41
N ASN A 517 20.04 8.63 -16.15
CA ASN A 517 21.17 9.31 -15.50
C ASN A 517 21.79 8.54 -14.33
N GLY A 518 21.21 7.40 -13.93
CA GLY A 518 21.64 6.62 -12.78
C GLY A 518 22.86 5.73 -13.04
N PRO A 519 23.19 4.83 -12.08
CA PRO A 519 24.37 3.97 -12.14
C PRO A 519 24.34 2.90 -13.23
N TYR A 520 23.17 2.54 -13.74
CA TYR A 520 22.99 1.52 -14.78
C TYR A 520 22.22 2.03 -15.98
N SER A 521 22.49 1.40 -17.14
CA SER A 521 21.65 1.51 -18.34
C SER A 521 21.01 0.17 -18.64
N ILE A 522 19.81 0.16 -19.20
CA ILE A 522 19.20 -1.04 -19.74
C ILE A 522 19.91 -1.40 -21.06
N THR A 523 20.55 -2.55 -21.10
CA THR A 523 21.28 -3.03 -22.31
C THR A 523 20.56 -4.14 -23.04
N ASN A 524 19.63 -4.82 -22.36
CA ASN A 524 18.76 -5.81 -22.95
C ASN A 524 17.40 -5.77 -22.25
N TRP A 525 16.33 -5.82 -23.03
CA TRP A 525 14.98 -5.95 -22.51
C TRP A 525 14.20 -6.90 -23.40
N LYS A 526 14.01 -8.10 -22.88
CA LYS A 526 13.12 -9.07 -23.48
C LYS A 526 11.85 -9.10 -22.65
N HIS A 527 10.83 -8.41 -23.14
CA HIS A 527 9.55 -8.27 -22.46
C HIS A 527 8.99 -9.61 -21.96
N ASN A 528 8.41 -9.60 -20.77
CA ASN A 528 7.90 -10.77 -20.03
C ASN A 528 8.96 -11.87 -19.82
N SER A 529 10.24 -11.51 -19.75
CA SER A 529 11.32 -12.49 -19.55
C SER A 529 12.47 -11.94 -18.73
N VAL A 530 13.19 -10.91 -19.20
CA VAL A 530 14.36 -10.38 -18.51
C VAL A 530 14.69 -8.96 -18.92
N ILE A 531 15.01 -8.12 -17.93
CA ILE A 531 15.68 -6.83 -18.09
C ILE A 531 17.13 -7.01 -17.65
N THR A 532 18.11 -6.60 -18.46
CA THR A 532 19.52 -6.59 -18.09
C THR A 532 19.99 -5.16 -17.90
N LEU A 533 20.42 -4.85 -16.68
CA LEU A 533 21.01 -3.58 -16.30
C LEU A 533 22.53 -3.72 -16.33
N THR A 534 23.23 -2.85 -17.06
CA THR A 534 24.69 -2.84 -17.12
C THR A 534 25.24 -1.55 -16.55
N LYS A 535 26.21 -1.67 -15.65
CA LYS A 535 26.87 -0.56 -14.99
C LYS A 535 27.42 0.45 -15.99
N ARG A 536 27.20 1.71 -15.71
CA ARG A 536 27.79 2.85 -16.45
C ARG A 536 29.13 3.24 -15.85
N ASP A 537 30.19 3.22 -16.66
CA ASP A 537 31.53 3.64 -16.25
C ASP A 537 31.68 5.17 -16.15
N ASP A 538 30.79 5.91 -16.82
CA ASP A 538 30.73 7.37 -16.85
C ASP A 538 29.78 7.98 -15.78
N TYR A 539 29.14 7.13 -14.97
CA TYR A 539 28.36 7.60 -13.83
C TYR A 539 29.28 8.27 -12.79
N TRP A 540 28.88 9.39 -12.22
CA TRP A 540 29.72 10.20 -11.34
C TRP A 540 30.27 9.42 -10.14
N ASP A 541 29.50 8.46 -9.60
CA ASP A 541 29.86 7.63 -8.45
C ASP A 541 30.21 6.18 -8.85
N ALA A 542 30.61 5.95 -10.10
CA ALA A 542 30.89 4.61 -10.63
C ALA A 542 31.92 3.83 -9.82
N ALA A 543 32.83 4.53 -9.13
CA ALA A 543 33.84 3.88 -8.28
C ALA A 543 33.25 3.12 -7.09
N ASN A 544 32.06 3.50 -6.60
CA ASN A 544 31.36 2.88 -5.49
C ASN A 544 30.28 1.86 -5.94
N ILE A 545 30.11 1.65 -7.24
CA ILE A 545 29.24 0.62 -7.80
C ILE A 545 30.04 -0.65 -8.04
N THR A 546 29.72 -1.72 -7.33
CA THR A 546 30.46 -2.99 -7.38
C THR A 546 29.92 -3.92 -8.44
N MET A 547 28.58 -4.11 -8.49
CA MET A 547 27.94 -5.05 -9.42
C MET A 547 27.98 -4.48 -10.85
N LYS A 548 28.48 -5.26 -11.81
CA LYS A 548 28.60 -4.81 -13.22
C LYS A 548 27.33 -5.07 -14.01
N GLU A 549 26.61 -6.14 -13.69
CA GLU A 549 25.42 -6.56 -14.41
C GLU A 549 24.35 -7.11 -13.47
N ILE A 550 23.14 -6.65 -13.60
CA ILE A 550 21.97 -7.16 -12.89
C ILE A 550 21.03 -7.73 -13.93
N ASN A 551 20.78 -9.04 -13.88
CA ASN A 551 19.82 -9.74 -14.70
C ASN A 551 18.52 -9.89 -13.92
N TRP A 552 17.53 -9.11 -14.27
CA TRP A 552 16.25 -9.03 -13.61
C TRP A 552 15.24 -9.90 -14.35
N TYR A 553 15.01 -11.11 -13.86
CA TYR A 553 14.06 -12.04 -14.43
C TYR A 553 12.64 -11.66 -14.03
N LEU A 554 11.75 -11.56 -15.01
CA LEU A 554 10.35 -11.16 -14.84
C LEU A 554 9.49 -12.41 -14.71
N SER A 555 9.03 -12.70 -13.48
CA SER A 555 8.27 -13.90 -13.16
C SER A 555 7.39 -13.71 -11.94
N ASP A 556 6.10 -14.03 -12.07
CA ASP A 556 5.10 -14.10 -11.01
C ASP A 556 4.78 -15.54 -10.55
N ASP A 557 5.51 -16.54 -11.09
CA ASP A 557 5.41 -17.95 -10.68
C ASP A 557 6.38 -18.23 -9.53
N SER A 558 5.92 -18.07 -8.29
CA SER A 558 6.74 -18.26 -7.09
C SER A 558 7.34 -19.68 -6.96
N ASN A 559 6.68 -20.73 -7.50
CA ASN A 559 7.25 -22.09 -7.51
C ASN A 559 8.45 -22.18 -8.47
N THR A 560 8.34 -21.58 -9.66
CA THR A 560 9.46 -21.46 -10.60
C THR A 560 10.59 -20.62 -10.00
N ASN A 561 10.27 -19.52 -9.32
CA ASN A 561 11.23 -18.64 -8.67
C ASN A 561 12.05 -19.42 -7.61
N LEU A 562 11.37 -20.13 -6.71
CA LEU A 562 12.03 -20.95 -5.69
C LEU A 562 12.88 -22.07 -6.30
N ALA A 563 12.39 -22.77 -7.31
CA ALA A 563 13.13 -23.84 -7.98
C ALA A 563 14.45 -23.33 -8.62
N ASN A 564 14.42 -22.18 -9.29
CA ASN A 564 15.61 -21.56 -9.86
C ASN A 564 16.58 -21.04 -8.78
N TRP A 565 16.06 -20.53 -7.67
CA TRP A 565 16.90 -20.13 -6.54
C TRP A 565 17.58 -21.34 -5.90
N GLU A 566 16.87 -22.45 -5.69
CA GLU A 566 17.44 -23.72 -5.15
C GLU A 566 18.46 -24.37 -6.11
N ALA A 567 18.28 -24.20 -7.42
CA ALA A 567 19.24 -24.63 -8.42
C ALA A 567 20.52 -23.77 -8.42
N GLY A 568 20.48 -22.58 -7.81
CA GLY A 568 21.57 -21.61 -7.81
C GLY A 568 21.63 -20.76 -9.09
N ASP A 569 20.61 -20.81 -9.92
CA ASP A 569 20.50 -20.00 -11.14
C ASP A 569 20.11 -18.55 -10.79
N TRP A 570 19.28 -18.36 -9.75
CA TRP A 570 18.92 -17.06 -9.23
C TRP A 570 19.48 -16.86 -7.81
N HIS A 571 19.88 -15.63 -7.50
CA HIS A 571 20.55 -15.29 -6.25
C HIS A 571 19.62 -14.61 -5.24
N PHE A 572 18.55 -14.00 -5.73
CA PHE A 572 17.51 -13.33 -4.95
C PHE A 572 16.13 -13.62 -5.54
N ILE A 573 15.15 -13.86 -4.67
CA ILE A 573 13.72 -13.92 -4.99
C ILE A 573 12.94 -13.23 -3.89
N ASP A 574 11.94 -12.46 -4.27
CA ASP A 574 11.04 -11.70 -3.38
C ASP A 574 9.74 -12.44 -3.05
N GLU A 575 9.39 -13.46 -3.83
CA GLU A 575 8.18 -14.25 -3.62
C GLU A 575 8.49 -15.71 -3.32
N ILE A 576 7.90 -16.21 -2.23
CA ILE A 576 8.06 -17.60 -1.76
C ILE A 576 6.67 -18.26 -1.78
N PRO A 577 6.52 -19.46 -2.40
CA PRO A 577 5.25 -20.17 -2.39
C PRO A 577 4.75 -20.40 -0.96
N THR A 578 3.49 -20.07 -0.68
CA THR A 578 2.93 -20.16 0.68
C THR A 578 2.95 -21.59 1.22
N ASN A 579 2.75 -22.61 0.36
CA ASN A 579 2.84 -24.02 0.70
C ASN A 579 4.27 -24.50 1.02
N GLU A 580 5.31 -23.77 0.60
CA GLU A 580 6.72 -24.06 0.84
C GLU A 580 7.29 -23.26 2.02
N MET A 581 6.58 -22.26 2.53
CA MET A 581 7.07 -21.32 3.54
C MET A 581 7.63 -22.01 4.78
N ALA A 582 6.92 -23.02 5.32
CA ALA A 582 7.37 -23.76 6.50
C ALA A 582 8.67 -24.53 6.24
N ARG A 583 8.82 -25.13 5.04
CA ARG A 583 10.04 -25.83 4.62
C ARG A 583 11.20 -24.85 4.44
N VAL A 584 10.96 -23.74 3.75
CA VAL A 584 11.96 -22.70 3.50
C VAL A 584 12.49 -22.13 4.81
N LYS A 585 11.63 -21.77 5.75
CA LYS A 585 12.01 -21.28 7.08
C LYS A 585 12.86 -22.29 7.86
N GLN A 586 12.66 -23.58 7.64
CA GLN A 586 13.41 -24.65 8.31
C GLN A 586 14.73 -24.98 7.61
N GLU A 587 14.71 -25.17 6.29
CA GLU A 587 15.87 -25.65 5.51
C GLU A 587 16.85 -24.54 5.16
N TYR A 588 16.36 -23.31 4.98
CA TYR A 588 17.14 -22.14 4.54
C TYR A 588 17.08 -20.97 5.54
N ALA A 589 17.04 -21.28 6.85
CA ALA A 589 16.89 -20.28 7.91
C ALA A 589 17.97 -19.17 7.90
N ASP A 590 19.14 -19.41 7.31
CA ASP A 590 20.22 -18.45 7.15
C ASP A 590 20.19 -17.67 5.83
N GLN A 591 19.22 -17.96 4.96
CA GLN A 591 19.04 -17.36 3.64
C GLN A 591 17.61 -16.79 3.45
N TYR A 592 16.68 -17.16 4.32
CA TYR A 592 15.36 -16.57 4.41
C TYR A 592 15.41 -15.36 5.34
N VAL A 593 14.98 -14.22 4.85
CA VAL A 593 14.99 -12.96 5.60
C VAL A 593 13.59 -12.37 5.59
N VAL A 594 13.19 -11.79 6.72
CA VAL A 594 12.00 -10.94 6.82
C VAL A 594 12.47 -9.55 7.20
N ALA A 595 12.41 -8.61 6.26
CA ALA A 595 12.76 -7.22 6.49
C ALA A 595 11.53 -6.38 6.88
N PRO A 596 11.72 -5.22 7.53
CA PRO A 596 10.66 -4.24 7.72
C PRO A 596 10.07 -3.77 6.38
N TYR A 597 8.75 -3.53 6.36
CA TYR A 597 8.06 -3.05 5.18
C TYR A 597 6.89 -2.16 5.61
N ALA A 598 7.03 -0.87 5.39
CA ALA A 598 6.07 0.12 5.86
C ALA A 598 4.87 0.19 4.93
N GLY A 599 3.84 -0.57 5.23
CA GLY A 599 2.63 -0.58 4.40
C GLY A 599 1.53 -1.47 4.94
N THR A 600 0.38 -1.39 4.28
CA THR A 600 -0.85 -2.11 4.65
C THR A 600 -1.44 -2.83 3.45
N TYR A 601 -1.73 -4.11 3.63
CA TYR A 601 -2.54 -4.90 2.70
C TYR A 601 -4.01 -4.81 3.09
N TYR A 602 -4.89 -4.51 2.13
CA TYR A 602 -6.29 -4.28 2.41
C TYR A 602 -7.20 -4.72 1.25
N VAL A 603 -8.48 -4.87 1.53
CA VAL A 603 -9.53 -4.92 0.51
C VAL A 603 -10.03 -3.51 0.28
N CYS A 604 -10.05 -3.09 -0.99
CA CYS A 604 -10.57 -1.81 -1.45
C CYS A 604 -11.95 -2.01 -2.08
N TRP A 605 -12.92 -1.21 -1.65
CA TRP A 605 -14.24 -1.14 -2.25
C TRP A 605 -14.28 0.00 -3.27
N ASN A 606 -14.90 -0.25 -4.41
CA ASN A 606 -15.38 0.84 -5.24
C ASN A 606 -16.63 1.45 -4.58
N VAL A 607 -16.53 2.69 -4.11
CA VAL A 607 -17.65 3.34 -3.39
C VAL A 607 -18.87 3.59 -4.26
N ASN A 608 -18.72 3.52 -5.60
CA ASN A 608 -19.81 3.65 -6.56
C ASN A 608 -20.67 2.39 -6.71
N GLU A 609 -20.21 1.24 -6.17
CA GLU A 609 -20.99 0.01 -6.21
C GLU A 609 -22.26 0.10 -5.34
N ASP A 610 -23.40 -0.20 -5.94
CA ASP A 610 -24.66 -0.22 -5.20
C ASP A 610 -24.87 -1.57 -4.51
N ILE A 611 -24.50 -1.61 -3.24
CA ILE A 611 -24.64 -2.80 -2.39
C ILE A 611 -25.93 -2.82 -1.60
N LEU A 612 -26.77 -1.78 -1.66
CA LEU A 612 -28.06 -1.78 -0.96
C LEU A 612 -29.02 -2.79 -1.61
N PRO A 613 -29.93 -3.41 -0.85
CA PRO A 613 -30.97 -4.28 -1.42
C PRO A 613 -31.89 -3.48 -2.34
N ALA A 614 -32.33 -4.14 -3.44
CA ALA A 614 -33.19 -3.55 -4.47
C ALA A 614 -34.61 -3.24 -3.95
#